data_f28edf331e18a2cda39d8ddc77a60dda
#
_entry.id   f28edf331e18a2cda39d8ddc77a60dda
#
_cell.length_a   1.000
_cell.length_b   1.000
_cell.length_c   1.000
_cell.angle_alpha   90.00
_cell.angle_beta   90.00
_cell.angle_gamma   90.00
#
_symmetry.space_group_name_H-M   'P 1'
#
loop_
_entity.id
_entity.type
_entity.pdbx_description
1 polymer ?
#
loop_
_entity_poly.entity_id
_entity_poly.type
_entity_poly.pdbx_seq_one_letter_code
_entity_poly.pdbx_strand_id
1 'polypeptide(L)'
;FMRQGDWSRPINGPSFFIKEKINWMDQHNIDHGVMLCLSQLYCNGWAKQDCMDGIRFQNDFNASIQRNYPQKFTCGFVVQPLYMDHALKEIDRCVNSLGLKLLCLPTHFLNEHGEWLSIAEKNVDPIFELANKYSLAVQIHPYDGEKMIALKNQYWRFHLVWMMAQCADTLHIFTLRDLPNKYPNLRTSFAHG
;
A
#
# COMPACT_ATOMS: atom_id res chain seq x y z
N PHE A 1 10.23 3.31 -18.26
CA PHE A 1 10.91 3.66 -17.02
C PHE A 1 9.94 4.39 -16.09
N MET A 2 9.93 4.02 -14.83
CA MET A 2 9.31 4.79 -13.74
C MET A 2 10.41 5.66 -13.11
N ARG A 3 10.11 6.92 -12.82
CA ARG A 3 11.08 7.86 -12.21
C ARG A 3 10.45 8.58 -11.02
N GLN A 4 11.27 8.80 -9.98
CA GLN A 4 10.93 9.63 -8.83
C GLN A 4 12.20 10.37 -8.41
N GLY A 5 12.26 11.67 -8.64
CA GLY A 5 13.51 12.43 -8.50
C GLY A 5 14.60 11.82 -9.39
N ASP A 6 15.77 11.54 -8.77
CA ASP A 6 16.90 10.88 -9.45
C ASP A 6 16.77 9.37 -9.57
N TRP A 7 15.78 8.77 -8.92
CA TRP A 7 15.55 7.35 -8.97
C TRP A 7 14.82 6.96 -10.26
N SER A 8 15.29 5.90 -10.91
CA SER A 8 14.62 5.34 -12.07
C SER A 8 14.66 3.82 -12.07
N ARG A 9 13.59 3.22 -12.55
CA ARG A 9 13.44 1.76 -12.66
C ARG A 9 12.85 1.39 -14.02
N PRO A 10 13.37 0.35 -14.70
CA PRO A 10 12.73 -0.19 -15.89
C PRO A 10 11.36 -0.77 -15.55
N ILE A 11 10.42 -0.63 -16.47
CA ILE A 11 9.09 -1.23 -16.38
C ILE A 11 9.13 -2.56 -17.15
N ASN A 12 8.80 -3.65 -16.46
CA ASN A 12 8.64 -4.95 -17.09
C ASN A 12 7.16 -5.12 -17.50
N GLY A 13 6.92 -5.61 -18.71
CA GLY A 13 5.59 -5.76 -19.28
C GLY A 13 4.60 -6.45 -18.37
N PRO A 14 4.83 -7.71 -17.90
CA PRO A 14 3.90 -8.43 -17.04
C PRO A 14 3.63 -7.78 -15.68
N SER A 15 4.51 -6.86 -15.23
CA SER A 15 4.31 -6.15 -13.97
C SER A 15 3.36 -4.95 -14.09
N PHE A 16 3.23 -4.36 -15.30
CA PHE A 16 2.51 -3.09 -15.49
C PHE A 16 1.41 -3.16 -16.56
N PHE A 17 1.49 -4.09 -17.51
CA PHE A 17 0.49 -4.23 -18.57
C PHE A 17 -0.42 -5.43 -18.30
N ILE A 18 -1.69 -5.14 -18.07
CA ILE A 18 -2.64 -6.14 -17.58
C ILE A 18 -2.81 -7.33 -18.52
N LYS A 19 -2.81 -7.10 -19.83
CA LYS A 19 -2.91 -8.19 -20.81
C LYS A 19 -1.68 -9.09 -20.81
N GLU A 20 -0.50 -8.51 -20.68
CA GLU A 20 0.75 -9.28 -20.59
C GLU A 20 0.80 -10.05 -19.26
N LYS A 21 0.31 -9.45 -18.16
CA LYS A 21 0.19 -10.14 -16.87
C LYS A 21 -0.74 -11.35 -16.97
N ILE A 22 -1.90 -11.22 -17.58
CA ILE A 22 -2.86 -12.32 -17.76
C ILE A 22 -2.22 -13.44 -18.59
N ASN A 23 -1.59 -13.10 -19.73
CA ASN A 23 -0.91 -14.08 -20.56
C ASN A 23 0.21 -14.81 -19.79
N TRP A 24 0.96 -14.07 -18.98
CA TRP A 24 2.00 -14.66 -18.14
C TRP A 24 1.41 -15.58 -17.08
N MET A 25 0.33 -15.18 -16.41
CA MET A 25 -0.37 -16.02 -15.44
C MET A 25 -0.88 -17.31 -16.06
N ASP A 26 -1.50 -17.24 -17.25
CA ASP A 26 -2.01 -18.41 -17.95
C ASP A 26 -0.88 -19.39 -18.34
N GLN A 27 0.26 -18.87 -18.80
CA GLN A 27 1.44 -19.67 -19.11
C GLN A 27 2.07 -20.37 -17.88
N HIS A 28 1.83 -19.83 -16.67
CA HIS A 28 2.38 -20.36 -15.42
C HIS A 28 1.33 -21.06 -14.54
N ASN A 29 0.14 -21.33 -15.08
CA ASN A 29 -0.97 -21.96 -14.35
C ASN A 29 -1.36 -21.21 -13.08
N ILE A 30 -1.40 -19.89 -13.15
CA ILE A 30 -1.83 -19.01 -12.05
C ILE A 30 -3.27 -18.57 -12.34
N ASP A 31 -4.21 -19.09 -11.59
CA ASP A 31 -5.63 -18.83 -11.81
C ASP A 31 -6.02 -17.42 -11.34
N HIS A 32 -5.51 -17.00 -10.18
CA HIS A 32 -5.88 -15.74 -9.55
C HIS A 32 -4.68 -15.03 -8.93
N GLY A 33 -4.61 -13.72 -9.09
CA GLY A 33 -3.56 -12.86 -8.55
C GLY A 33 -4.12 -11.77 -7.63
N VAL A 34 -3.32 -11.41 -6.62
CA VAL A 34 -3.59 -10.24 -5.79
C VAL A 34 -2.72 -9.08 -6.27
N MET A 35 -3.34 -7.99 -6.70
CA MET A 35 -2.64 -6.78 -7.15
C MET A 35 -2.55 -5.79 -5.99
N LEU A 36 -1.34 -5.63 -5.47
CA LEU A 36 -1.04 -4.65 -4.44
C LEU A 36 -0.68 -3.29 -5.07
N CYS A 37 -0.92 -2.22 -4.33
CA CYS A 37 -0.44 -0.90 -4.71
C CYS A 37 1.08 -0.84 -4.59
N LEU A 38 1.73 -0.19 -5.55
CA LEU A 38 3.17 -0.04 -5.55
C LEU A 38 3.59 0.95 -4.46
N SER A 39 4.54 0.58 -3.61
CA SER A 39 4.96 1.38 -2.45
C SER A 39 5.47 2.78 -2.82
N GLN A 40 6.12 2.94 -3.97
CA GLN A 40 6.54 4.23 -4.49
C GLN A 40 5.38 5.20 -4.77
N LEU A 41 4.18 4.66 -4.96
CA LEU A 41 2.98 5.44 -5.25
C LEU A 41 2.06 5.63 -4.02
N TYR A 42 2.59 5.45 -2.80
CA TYR A 42 1.87 5.81 -1.57
C TYR A 42 1.83 7.33 -1.35
N CYS A 43 2.42 8.11 -2.25
CA CYS A 43 2.36 9.57 -2.30
C CYS A 43 2.94 10.28 -1.05
N ASN A 44 3.89 9.65 -0.34
CA ASN A 44 4.59 10.29 0.76
C ASN A 44 5.40 11.51 0.28
N GLY A 45 5.23 12.64 0.97
CA GLY A 45 5.95 13.87 0.64
C GLY A 45 5.40 14.63 -0.58
N TRP A 46 4.30 14.17 -1.18
CA TRP A 46 3.65 14.89 -2.26
C TRP A 46 2.83 16.07 -1.74
N ALA A 47 2.67 17.11 -2.56
CA ALA A 47 1.72 18.18 -2.27
C ALA A 47 0.31 17.61 -2.09
N LYS A 48 -0.47 18.19 -1.21
CA LYS A 48 -1.77 17.66 -0.78
C LYS A 48 -2.68 17.29 -1.96
N GLN A 49 -2.85 18.21 -2.91
CA GLN A 49 -3.74 17.99 -4.05
C GLN A 49 -3.21 16.88 -4.96
N ASP A 50 -1.91 16.90 -5.29
CA ASP A 50 -1.29 15.87 -6.12
C ASP A 50 -1.37 14.48 -5.48
N CYS A 51 -1.21 14.42 -4.15
CA CYS A 51 -1.38 13.20 -3.37
C CYS A 51 -2.82 12.66 -3.49
N MET A 52 -3.82 13.51 -3.28
CA MET A 52 -5.23 13.12 -3.37
C MET A 52 -5.60 12.64 -4.77
N ASP A 53 -5.17 13.35 -5.80
CA ASP A 53 -5.44 13.01 -7.20
C ASP A 53 -4.73 11.72 -7.60
N GLY A 54 -3.46 11.56 -7.19
CA GLY A 54 -2.69 10.35 -7.44
C GLY A 54 -3.27 9.10 -6.78
N ILE A 55 -3.71 9.21 -5.53
CA ILE A 55 -4.39 8.14 -4.79
C ILE A 55 -5.69 7.76 -5.49
N ARG A 56 -6.52 8.75 -5.79
CA ARG A 56 -7.81 8.52 -6.45
C ARG A 56 -7.63 7.84 -7.81
N PHE A 57 -6.68 8.32 -8.61
CA PHE A 57 -6.37 7.71 -9.91
C PHE A 57 -5.98 6.23 -9.77
N GLN A 58 -5.09 5.90 -8.83
CA GLN A 58 -4.67 4.51 -8.60
C GLN A 58 -5.85 3.62 -8.17
N ASN A 59 -6.65 4.10 -7.23
CA ASN A 59 -7.78 3.35 -6.70
C ASN A 59 -8.85 3.11 -7.76
N ASP A 60 -9.15 4.11 -8.59
CA ASP A 60 -10.08 3.98 -9.72
C ASP A 60 -9.55 3.00 -10.78
N PHE A 61 -8.25 3.07 -11.06
CA PHE A 61 -7.60 2.16 -12.00
C PHE A 61 -7.65 0.71 -11.49
N ASN A 62 -7.28 0.46 -10.23
CA ASN A 62 -7.32 -0.86 -9.61
C ASN A 62 -8.75 -1.42 -9.57
N ALA A 63 -9.73 -0.59 -9.24
CA ALA A 63 -11.13 -0.99 -9.27
C ALA A 63 -11.59 -1.35 -10.68
N SER A 64 -11.12 -0.64 -11.70
CA SER A 64 -11.43 -0.97 -13.10
C SER A 64 -10.86 -2.33 -13.51
N ILE A 65 -9.64 -2.65 -13.08
CA ILE A 65 -9.04 -3.96 -13.32
C ILE A 65 -9.86 -5.08 -12.66
N GLN A 66 -10.16 -4.95 -11.37
CA GLN A 66 -10.94 -5.95 -10.64
C GLN A 66 -12.32 -6.16 -11.28
N ARG A 67 -12.99 -5.08 -11.69
CA ARG A 67 -14.30 -5.16 -12.33
C ARG A 67 -14.25 -5.83 -13.72
N ASN A 68 -13.20 -5.54 -14.51
CA ASN A 68 -13.04 -6.11 -15.84
C ASN A 68 -12.54 -7.56 -15.82
N TYR A 69 -11.83 -7.96 -14.77
CA TYR A 69 -11.23 -9.29 -14.64
C TYR A 69 -11.47 -9.88 -13.24
N PRO A 70 -12.74 -10.03 -12.80
CA PRO A 70 -13.05 -10.40 -11.41
C PRO A 70 -12.60 -11.82 -11.04
N GLN A 71 -12.46 -12.72 -12.03
CA GLN A 71 -11.96 -14.08 -11.81
C GLN A 71 -10.42 -14.14 -11.77
N LYS A 72 -9.74 -13.12 -12.27
CA LYS A 72 -8.29 -13.08 -12.36
C LYS A 72 -7.64 -12.26 -11.27
N PHE A 73 -8.30 -11.22 -10.74
CA PHE A 73 -7.66 -10.29 -9.82
C PHE A 73 -8.52 -9.88 -8.63
N THR A 74 -7.89 -9.86 -7.46
CA THR A 74 -8.28 -9.04 -6.31
C THR A 74 -7.32 -7.85 -6.22
N CYS A 75 -7.86 -6.63 -6.25
CA CYS A 75 -7.03 -5.42 -6.29
C CYS A 75 -7.10 -4.66 -4.96
N GLY A 76 -5.93 -4.17 -4.54
CA GLY A 76 -5.80 -3.29 -3.39
C GLY A 76 -6.07 -1.83 -3.75
N PHE A 77 -6.33 -1.04 -2.72
CA PHE A 77 -6.41 0.41 -2.78
C PHE A 77 -5.51 1.05 -1.72
N VAL A 78 -5.15 2.30 -1.89
CA VAL A 78 -4.22 3.01 -1.02
C VAL A 78 -4.87 4.28 -0.47
N VAL A 79 -4.44 4.69 0.72
CA VAL A 79 -4.76 5.99 1.32
C VAL A 79 -3.51 6.59 1.95
N GLN A 80 -3.47 7.91 2.12
CA GLN A 80 -2.37 8.60 2.78
C GLN A 80 -2.76 9.04 4.18
N PRO A 81 -2.16 8.46 5.23
CA PRO A 81 -2.51 8.76 6.63
C PRO A 81 -2.29 10.21 7.04
N LEU A 82 -1.35 10.91 6.41
CA LEU A 82 -1.11 12.34 6.65
C LEU A 82 -2.38 13.19 6.48
N TYR A 83 -3.24 12.81 5.54
CA TYR A 83 -4.50 13.52 5.25
C TYR A 83 -5.70 12.69 5.74
N MET A 84 -5.82 12.53 7.06
CA MET A 84 -6.75 11.61 7.72
C MET A 84 -8.18 11.74 7.22
N ASP A 85 -8.75 12.94 7.17
CA ASP A 85 -10.13 13.16 6.71
C ASP A 85 -10.35 12.67 5.27
N HIS A 86 -9.34 12.86 4.41
CA HIS A 86 -9.38 12.37 3.04
C HIS A 86 -9.23 10.84 3.03
N ALA A 87 -8.32 10.30 3.83
CA ALA A 87 -8.08 8.86 3.92
C ALA A 87 -9.37 8.11 4.32
N LEU A 88 -10.09 8.60 5.31
CA LEU A 88 -11.34 7.98 5.76
C LEU A 88 -12.44 8.04 4.69
N LYS A 89 -12.61 9.18 4.02
CA LYS A 89 -13.56 9.32 2.89
C LYS A 89 -13.19 8.42 1.71
N GLU A 90 -11.91 8.29 1.44
CA GLU A 90 -11.43 7.44 0.34
C GLU A 90 -11.59 5.95 0.65
N ILE A 91 -11.37 5.51 1.91
CA ILE A 91 -11.71 4.14 2.34
C ILE A 91 -13.19 3.87 2.10
N ASP A 92 -14.06 4.77 2.57
CA ASP A 92 -15.51 4.63 2.40
C ASP A 92 -15.90 4.52 0.92
N ARG A 93 -15.33 5.38 0.07
CA ARG A 93 -15.56 5.36 -1.38
C ARG A 93 -15.06 4.05 -2.02
N CYS A 94 -13.84 3.62 -1.69
CA CYS A 94 -13.27 2.39 -2.24
C CYS A 94 -14.10 1.16 -1.88
N VAL A 95 -14.61 1.10 -0.65
CA VAL A 95 -15.42 -0.02 -0.18
C VAL A 95 -16.84 0.01 -0.78
N ASN A 96 -17.55 1.13 -0.62
CA ASN A 96 -18.97 1.20 -0.92
C ASN A 96 -19.28 1.50 -2.39
N SER A 97 -18.41 2.27 -3.07
CA SER A 97 -18.64 2.65 -4.47
C SER A 97 -17.82 1.82 -5.46
N LEU A 98 -16.60 1.40 -5.08
CA LEU A 98 -15.69 0.68 -5.98
C LEU A 98 -15.64 -0.83 -5.70
N GLY A 99 -16.13 -1.29 -4.55
CA GLY A 99 -16.16 -2.72 -4.19
C GLY A 99 -14.79 -3.32 -3.83
N LEU A 100 -13.81 -2.50 -3.48
CA LEU A 100 -12.47 -2.95 -3.08
C LEU A 100 -12.46 -3.34 -1.59
N LYS A 101 -11.71 -4.41 -1.25
CA LYS A 101 -11.67 -4.97 0.11
C LYS A 101 -10.25 -5.17 0.66
N LEU A 102 -9.23 -4.74 -0.07
CA LEU A 102 -7.83 -4.87 0.31
C LEU A 102 -7.21 -3.47 0.43
N LEU A 103 -6.98 -3.03 1.65
CA LEU A 103 -6.32 -1.75 1.95
C LEU A 103 -4.80 -1.95 1.99
N CYS A 104 -4.06 -1.20 1.19
CA CYS A 104 -2.60 -1.17 1.19
C CYS A 104 -2.11 0.05 1.98
N LEU A 105 -1.28 -0.18 2.98
CA LEU A 105 -0.71 0.87 3.83
C LEU A 105 0.83 0.78 3.85
N PRO A 106 1.54 1.91 3.97
CA PRO A 106 2.98 1.90 4.22
C PRO A 106 3.27 1.48 5.67
N THR A 107 4.45 0.96 5.96
CA THR A 107 4.92 0.80 7.35
C THR A 107 5.08 2.15 8.04
N HIS A 108 5.53 3.16 7.29
CA HIS A 108 5.79 4.51 7.79
C HIS A 108 5.31 5.55 6.78
N PHE A 109 4.95 6.71 7.28
CA PHE A 109 4.58 7.87 6.47
C PHE A 109 5.18 9.15 7.05
N LEU A 110 5.32 10.19 6.23
CA LEU A 110 5.77 11.50 6.67
C LEU A 110 4.59 12.29 7.25
N ASN A 111 4.81 12.91 8.41
CA ASN A 111 3.89 13.91 8.95
C ASN A 111 4.12 15.29 8.30
N GLU A 112 3.33 16.29 8.69
CA GLU A 112 3.44 17.68 8.18
C GLU A 112 4.78 18.36 8.51
N HIS A 113 5.50 17.86 9.53
CA HIS A 113 6.82 18.36 9.91
C HIS A 113 7.97 17.62 9.21
N GLY A 114 7.66 16.66 8.33
CA GLY A 114 8.63 15.83 7.63
C GLY A 114 9.28 14.76 8.50
N GLU A 115 8.64 14.40 9.61
CA GLU A 115 9.07 13.30 10.49
C GLU A 115 8.39 11.99 10.07
N TRP A 116 9.15 10.89 10.18
CA TRP A 116 8.61 9.56 9.92
C TRP A 116 7.83 9.04 11.12
N LEU A 117 6.57 8.68 10.89
CA LEU A 117 5.69 8.02 11.85
C LEU A 117 5.38 6.61 11.39
N SER A 118 5.29 5.67 12.33
CA SER A 118 4.80 4.33 12.04
C SER A 118 3.29 4.34 11.77
N ILE A 119 2.84 3.50 10.83
CA ILE A 119 1.40 3.30 10.60
C ILE A 119 0.69 2.72 11.83
N ALA A 120 1.42 2.08 12.74
CA ALA A 120 0.87 1.52 13.97
C ALA A 120 0.75 2.52 15.12
N GLU A 121 1.07 3.80 14.91
CA GLU A 121 0.90 4.85 15.92
C GLU A 121 -0.57 5.17 16.19
N LYS A 122 -0.84 5.70 17.40
CA LYS A 122 -2.21 5.95 17.88
C LYS A 122 -3.01 6.92 17.01
N ASN A 123 -2.37 7.88 16.39
CA ASN A 123 -3.01 8.86 15.52
C ASN A 123 -3.57 8.23 14.23
N VAL A 124 -3.22 6.99 13.92
CA VAL A 124 -3.72 6.25 12.76
C VAL A 124 -4.92 5.34 13.11
N ASP A 125 -5.28 5.23 14.37
CA ASP A 125 -6.42 4.42 14.84
C ASP A 125 -7.71 4.61 14.04
N PRO A 126 -8.11 5.82 13.60
CA PRO A 126 -9.33 5.99 12.80
C PRO A 126 -9.35 5.18 11.50
N ILE A 127 -8.17 4.97 10.86
CA ILE A 127 -8.06 4.12 9.68
C ILE A 127 -8.34 2.65 10.06
N PHE A 128 -7.74 2.16 11.14
CA PHE A 128 -7.95 0.78 11.60
C PHE A 128 -9.38 0.54 12.10
N GLU A 129 -9.99 1.52 12.78
CA GLU A 129 -11.39 1.46 13.20
C GLU A 129 -12.33 1.30 12.00
N LEU A 130 -12.13 2.12 10.96
CA LEU A 130 -12.95 2.06 9.76
C LEU A 130 -12.69 0.77 8.97
N ALA A 131 -11.43 0.35 8.87
CA ALA A 131 -11.05 -0.91 8.22
C ALA A 131 -11.65 -2.12 8.96
N ASN A 132 -11.62 -2.12 10.28
CA ASN A 132 -12.28 -3.15 11.12
C ASN A 132 -13.79 -3.19 10.91
N LYS A 133 -14.46 -2.01 10.87
CA LYS A 133 -15.89 -1.89 10.58
C LYS A 133 -16.26 -2.54 9.24
N TYR A 134 -15.42 -2.39 8.23
CA TYR A 134 -15.64 -2.98 6.89
C TYR A 134 -15.04 -4.38 6.72
N SER A 135 -14.42 -4.94 7.77
CA SER A 135 -13.75 -6.25 7.73
C SER A 135 -12.73 -6.37 6.58
N LEU A 136 -11.91 -5.33 6.41
CA LEU A 136 -10.93 -5.27 5.33
C LEU A 136 -9.76 -6.21 5.58
N ALA A 137 -9.18 -6.73 4.49
CA ALA A 137 -7.81 -7.17 4.50
C ALA A 137 -6.89 -5.95 4.44
N VAL A 138 -5.83 -5.93 5.25
CA VAL A 138 -4.86 -4.85 5.30
C VAL A 138 -3.48 -5.40 4.99
N GLN A 139 -2.87 -4.92 3.92
CA GLN A 139 -1.49 -5.21 3.55
C GLN A 139 -0.60 -4.06 3.97
N ILE A 140 0.35 -4.31 4.84
CA ILE A 140 1.36 -3.35 5.28
C ILE A 140 2.66 -3.64 4.55
N HIS A 141 3.16 -2.66 3.79
CA HIS A 141 4.36 -2.79 2.98
C HIS A 141 5.40 -1.72 3.36
N PRO A 142 6.69 -2.07 3.43
CA PRO A 142 7.74 -1.09 3.67
C PRO A 142 7.70 0.03 2.66
N TYR A 143 7.98 1.25 3.10
CA TYR A 143 8.04 2.39 2.21
C TYR A 143 9.42 2.52 1.57
N ASP A 144 9.44 2.62 0.25
CA ASP A 144 10.61 2.77 -0.59
C ASP A 144 10.78 4.27 -0.97
N GLY A 145 11.02 5.11 0.03
CA GLY A 145 11.02 6.56 -0.12
C GLY A 145 12.41 7.20 -0.25
N GLU A 146 12.44 8.46 -0.67
CA GLU A 146 13.67 9.22 -0.98
C GLU A 146 14.71 9.22 0.15
N LYS A 147 14.31 9.34 1.40
CA LYS A 147 15.25 9.34 2.55
C LYS A 147 15.90 7.98 2.82
N MET A 148 15.27 6.89 2.36
CA MET A 148 15.85 5.55 2.39
C MET A 148 16.85 5.33 1.24
N ILE A 149 16.87 6.21 0.29
CA ILE A 149 17.71 6.23 -0.91
C ILE A 149 19.20 6.47 -0.62
N ALA A 150 19.59 6.94 0.57
CA ALA A 150 21.01 6.97 0.97
C ALA A 150 21.73 5.60 0.84
N LEU A 151 20.95 4.52 0.70
CA LEU A 151 21.42 3.15 0.49
C LEU A 151 21.23 2.66 -0.95
N LYS A 152 20.91 3.56 -1.91
CA LYS A 152 20.64 3.26 -3.34
C LYS A 152 21.64 2.31 -4.00
N ASN A 153 22.91 2.52 -3.72
CA ASN A 153 23.99 1.74 -4.35
C ASN A 153 24.16 0.35 -3.72
N GLN A 154 23.34 0.00 -2.75
CA GLN A 154 23.38 -1.27 -2.03
C GLN A 154 21.99 -1.92 -1.99
N TYR A 155 21.47 -2.26 -3.16
CA TYR A 155 20.14 -2.85 -3.36
C TYR A 155 19.83 -3.99 -2.36
N TRP A 156 20.76 -4.91 -2.16
CA TRP A 156 20.61 -6.02 -1.23
C TRP A 156 20.43 -5.54 0.23
N ARG A 157 21.18 -4.52 0.64
CA ARG A 157 21.12 -3.96 2.01
C ARG A 157 19.78 -3.29 2.25
N PHE A 158 19.28 -2.56 1.26
CA PHE A 158 17.97 -1.93 1.33
C PHE A 158 16.84 -2.98 1.39
N HIS A 159 16.81 -3.90 0.43
CA HIS A 159 15.71 -4.86 0.32
C HIS A 159 15.76 -6.00 1.34
N LEU A 160 16.95 -6.49 1.73
CA LEU A 160 17.08 -7.63 2.63
C LEU A 160 17.23 -7.24 4.11
N VAL A 161 17.51 -5.98 4.40
CA VAL A 161 17.70 -5.52 5.79
C VAL A 161 16.69 -4.44 6.15
N TRP A 162 16.69 -3.31 5.45
CA TRP A 162 15.91 -2.15 5.88
C TRP A 162 14.40 -2.31 5.65
N MET A 163 13.97 -2.96 4.57
CA MET A 163 12.54 -3.25 4.38
C MET A 163 12.02 -4.19 5.47
N MET A 164 12.78 -5.22 5.81
CA MET A 164 12.41 -6.14 6.89
C MET A 164 12.42 -5.44 8.26
N ALA A 165 13.40 -4.56 8.51
CA ALA A 165 13.46 -3.77 9.73
C ALA A 165 12.24 -2.84 9.90
N GLN A 166 11.78 -2.20 8.83
CA GLN A 166 10.56 -1.38 8.86
C GLN A 166 9.33 -2.21 9.21
N CYS A 167 9.20 -3.41 8.63
CA CYS A 167 8.11 -4.32 8.96
C CYS A 167 8.17 -4.78 10.42
N ALA A 168 9.37 -5.15 10.89
CA ALA A 168 9.59 -5.60 12.27
C ALA A 168 9.24 -4.50 13.28
N ASP A 169 9.67 -3.25 13.03
CA ASP A 169 9.33 -2.10 13.86
C ASP A 169 7.82 -1.87 13.94
N THR A 170 7.16 -1.82 12.79
CA THR A 170 5.70 -1.63 12.73
C THR A 170 4.95 -2.78 13.39
N LEU A 171 5.36 -4.03 13.16
CA LEU A 171 4.75 -5.22 13.77
C LEU A 171 4.94 -5.22 15.31
N HIS A 172 6.11 -4.76 15.77
CA HIS A 172 6.38 -4.63 17.19
C HIS A 172 5.38 -3.67 17.87
N ILE A 173 5.23 -2.45 17.32
CA ILE A 173 4.26 -1.47 17.83
C ILE A 173 2.83 -2.01 17.73
N PHE A 174 2.49 -2.65 16.61
CA PHE A 174 1.18 -3.26 16.37
C PHE A 174 0.84 -4.30 17.45
N THR A 175 1.82 -5.11 17.83
CA THR A 175 1.68 -6.15 18.87
C THR A 175 1.61 -5.54 20.26
N LEU A 176 2.51 -4.60 20.60
CA LEU A 176 2.51 -3.95 21.92
C LEU A 176 1.23 -3.16 22.21
N ARG A 177 0.61 -2.62 21.17
CA ARG A 177 -0.68 -1.91 21.27
C ARG A 177 -1.88 -2.85 21.24
N ASP A 178 -1.65 -4.14 21.14
CA ASP A 178 -2.71 -5.16 21.09
C ASP A 178 -3.76 -4.91 19.99
N LEU A 179 -3.31 -4.38 18.84
CA LEU A 179 -4.20 -4.01 17.72
C LEU A 179 -4.98 -5.21 17.16
N PRO A 180 -4.45 -6.45 17.13
CA PRO A 180 -5.24 -7.61 16.69
C PRO A 180 -6.48 -7.87 17.57
N ASN A 181 -6.38 -7.73 18.88
CA ASN A 181 -7.53 -7.88 19.77
C ASN A 181 -8.44 -6.65 19.75
N LYS A 182 -7.86 -5.47 19.62
CA LYS A 182 -8.62 -4.21 19.51
C LYS A 182 -9.48 -4.16 18.23
N TYR A 183 -8.98 -4.75 17.12
CA TYR A 183 -9.61 -4.74 15.81
C TYR A 183 -9.78 -6.16 15.25
N PRO A 184 -10.64 -7.00 15.83
CA PRO A 184 -10.70 -8.44 15.56
C PRO A 184 -11.18 -8.81 14.15
N ASN A 185 -11.80 -7.88 13.41
CA ASN A 185 -12.23 -8.12 12.03
C ASN A 185 -11.16 -7.76 10.99
N LEU A 186 -10.02 -7.20 11.41
CA LEU A 186 -8.90 -6.94 10.53
C LEU A 186 -8.14 -8.23 10.22
N ARG A 187 -7.82 -8.41 8.95
CA ARG A 187 -6.88 -9.44 8.48
C ARG A 187 -5.64 -8.73 7.98
N THR A 188 -4.62 -8.64 8.83
CA THR A 188 -3.41 -7.88 8.54
C THR A 188 -2.31 -8.82 8.07
N SER A 189 -1.60 -8.43 7.01
CA SER A 189 -0.38 -9.06 6.55
C SER A 189 0.73 -8.03 6.41
N PHE A 190 1.95 -8.46 6.69
CA PHE A 190 3.17 -7.66 6.55
C PHE A 190 3.99 -8.24 5.40
N ALA A 191 4.47 -7.36 4.50
CA ALA A 191 5.34 -7.77 3.41
C ALA A 191 6.76 -8.03 3.91
N HIS A 192 7.52 -8.86 3.19
CA HIS A 192 8.93 -9.17 3.45
C HIS A 192 9.25 -9.84 4.81
N GLY A 193 8.26 -10.29 5.55
CA GLY A 193 8.48 -10.93 6.86
C GLY A 193 7.92 -12.31 6.97
#